data_737cd87065fc0026a07bad933c2e8c02
#
_entry.id   737cd87065fc0026a07bad933c2e8c02
#
_cell.length_a   1.000
_cell.length_b   1.000
_cell.length_c   1.000
_cell.angle_alpha   90.00
_cell.angle_beta   90.00
_cell.angle_gamma   90.00
#
_symmetry.space_group_name_H-M   'P 1'
#
loop_
_entity.id
_entity.type
_entity.pdbx_description
1 polymer ?
#
loop_
_entity_poly.entity_id
_entity_poly.type
_entity_poly.pdbx_seq_one_letter_code
_entity_poly.pdbx_strand_id
1 'polypeptide(L)'
;MQHFASDNYAGICPEALAALVEANNSGHEPAYGDDSWTERVCDRLRDLFQTDCEAFFVFNGTAANSLALASLCQSYHSVICHDLAHIETDECGGPEFFSGGSKLLTAPGADGKLTPDAIEAVVTRRADIHYPKPKVVTLTQSTEIGSVYTVEEVRAIAAIAKRRHLKVHMDGARFANAVATLGVHPSEITWRAGVDVLCFGGTKNGLPVGEVVVFFDRALADDFAYRLKQAGQLASKMRFISAPWLGLLDNDVWLRNARHANAMAQLMKTRLEAIPGVSIMFPVESNAVFAQLPAHVAKAMRAKGWKFYEFIGAGGCRLMCAWDTQPDTVERFAAEVRELCGA
;
A
#
# COMPACT_ATOMS: atom_id res chain seq x y z
N MET A 1 -18.86 -16.69 3.11
CA MET A 1 -19.15 -15.60 4.09
C MET A 1 -18.13 -14.51 3.82
N GLN A 2 -18.57 -13.30 3.59
CA GLN A 2 -17.65 -12.18 3.39
C GLN A 2 -17.15 -11.67 4.74
N HIS A 3 -15.92 -11.15 4.75
CA HIS A 3 -15.22 -10.68 5.93
C HIS A 3 -14.79 -9.23 5.73
N PHE A 4 -14.65 -8.50 6.81
CA PHE A 4 -14.06 -7.16 6.81
C PHE A 4 -12.71 -7.13 7.55
N ALA A 5 -12.04 -8.29 7.70
CA ALA A 5 -10.76 -8.37 8.38
C ALA A 5 -9.61 -7.80 7.53
N SER A 6 -9.57 -8.16 6.24
CA SER A 6 -8.50 -7.75 5.34
C SER A 6 -8.94 -7.82 3.88
N ASP A 7 -8.47 -6.86 3.08
CA ASP A 7 -8.55 -6.88 1.61
C ASP A 7 -7.67 -7.99 0.98
N ASN A 8 -6.75 -8.58 1.73
CA ASN A 8 -6.03 -9.80 1.33
C ASN A 8 -6.89 -11.07 1.30
N TYR A 9 -8.14 -11.02 1.79
CA TYR A 9 -9.02 -12.19 1.80
C TYR A 9 -9.81 -12.35 0.50
N ALA A 10 -9.85 -11.32 -0.33
CA ALA A 10 -10.45 -11.38 -1.66
C ALA A 10 -9.67 -12.34 -2.58
N GLY A 11 -10.36 -12.90 -3.55
CA GLY A 11 -9.75 -13.72 -4.58
C GLY A 11 -9.07 -12.89 -5.66
N ILE A 12 -8.57 -13.57 -6.70
CA ILE A 12 -8.05 -12.94 -7.91
C ILE A 12 -9.22 -12.38 -8.75
N CYS A 13 -9.07 -11.18 -9.29
CA CYS A 13 -10.09 -10.62 -10.19
C CYS A 13 -10.09 -11.34 -11.55
N PRO A 14 -11.25 -11.41 -12.24
CA PRO A 14 -11.40 -12.20 -13.45
C PRO A 14 -10.39 -11.84 -14.56
N GLU A 15 -10.08 -10.55 -14.72
CA GLU A 15 -9.18 -10.08 -15.76
C GLU A 15 -7.71 -10.49 -15.48
N ALA A 16 -7.29 -10.41 -14.22
CA ALA A 16 -5.97 -10.89 -13.81
C ALA A 16 -5.84 -12.41 -13.96
N LEU A 17 -6.90 -13.17 -13.64
CA LEU A 17 -6.94 -14.61 -13.84
C LEU A 17 -6.87 -14.97 -15.34
N ALA A 18 -7.59 -14.24 -16.18
CA ALA A 18 -7.56 -14.46 -17.63
C ALA A 18 -6.15 -14.23 -18.19
N ALA A 19 -5.48 -13.14 -17.81
CA ALA A 19 -4.10 -12.87 -18.22
C ALA A 19 -3.12 -13.95 -17.74
N LEU A 20 -3.30 -14.46 -16.52
CA LEU A 20 -2.50 -15.58 -16.00
C LEU A 20 -2.67 -16.86 -16.84
N VAL A 21 -3.91 -17.20 -17.21
CA VAL A 21 -4.22 -18.37 -18.06
C VAL A 21 -3.63 -18.19 -19.46
N GLU A 22 -3.72 -16.99 -20.02
CA GLU A 22 -3.13 -16.67 -21.33
C GLU A 22 -1.61 -16.83 -21.31
N ALA A 23 -0.95 -16.29 -20.28
CA ALA A 23 0.50 -16.46 -20.09
C ALA A 23 0.92 -17.93 -19.90
N ASN A 24 0.05 -18.75 -19.29
CA ASN A 24 0.31 -20.20 -19.18
C ASN A 24 0.24 -20.89 -20.55
N ASN A 25 -0.62 -20.42 -21.43
CA ASN A 25 -0.85 -21.01 -22.74
C ASN A 25 0.07 -20.48 -23.85
N SER A 26 0.90 -19.47 -23.57
CA SER A 26 1.84 -18.87 -24.54
C SER A 26 3.02 -19.77 -24.93
N GLY A 27 3.16 -20.93 -24.27
CA GLY A 27 4.24 -21.87 -24.55
C GLY A 27 5.50 -21.59 -23.74
N HIS A 28 6.67 -21.84 -24.36
CA HIS A 28 7.98 -21.60 -23.73
C HIS A 28 8.38 -20.14 -23.85
N GLU A 29 8.70 -19.54 -22.74
CA GLU A 29 9.19 -18.15 -22.63
C GLU A 29 10.52 -18.13 -21.86
N PRO A 30 11.38 -17.16 -22.13
CA PRO A 30 12.59 -16.94 -21.34
C PRO A 30 12.29 -16.82 -19.84
N ALA A 31 13.29 -17.15 -19.01
CA ALA A 31 13.15 -17.18 -17.55
C ALA A 31 13.56 -15.84 -16.93
N TYR A 32 13.29 -15.68 -15.63
CA TYR A 32 13.78 -14.61 -14.77
C TYR A 32 13.40 -13.17 -15.17
N GLY A 33 12.30 -13.01 -15.89
CA GLY A 33 11.78 -11.69 -16.30
C GLY A 33 12.20 -11.24 -17.70
N ASP A 34 12.96 -12.06 -18.43
CA ASP A 34 13.32 -11.80 -19.83
C ASP A 34 12.20 -12.24 -20.80
N ASP A 35 11.02 -12.58 -20.27
CA ASP A 35 9.84 -12.99 -21.02
C ASP A 35 9.05 -11.79 -21.57
N SER A 36 8.32 -12.05 -22.65
CA SER A 36 7.52 -11.02 -23.33
C SER A 36 6.38 -10.45 -22.48
N TRP A 37 5.87 -11.21 -21.51
CA TRP A 37 4.81 -10.76 -20.60
C TRP A 37 5.33 -9.72 -19.62
N THR A 38 6.49 -9.98 -19.03
CA THR A 38 7.15 -9.05 -18.11
C THR A 38 7.50 -7.74 -18.82
N GLU A 39 8.05 -7.81 -20.04
CA GLU A 39 8.36 -6.64 -20.86
C GLU A 39 7.11 -5.79 -21.12
N ARG A 40 6.01 -6.40 -21.56
CA ARG A 40 4.74 -5.70 -21.82
C ARG A 40 4.20 -5.01 -20.57
N VAL A 41 4.32 -5.61 -19.39
CA VAL A 41 3.88 -4.95 -18.13
C VAL A 41 4.77 -3.75 -17.82
N CYS A 42 6.08 -3.87 -18.00
CA CYS A 42 7.00 -2.74 -17.80
C CYS A 42 6.65 -1.58 -18.75
N ASP A 43 6.33 -1.85 -20.02
CA ASP A 43 5.88 -0.82 -20.96
C ASP A 43 4.55 -0.18 -20.52
N ARG A 44 3.58 -0.99 -20.08
CA ARG A 44 2.30 -0.46 -19.54
C ARG A 44 2.50 0.42 -18.31
N LEU A 45 3.49 0.12 -17.46
CA LEU A 45 3.83 0.98 -16.31
C LEU A 45 4.48 2.29 -16.76
N ARG A 46 5.37 2.28 -17.77
CA ARG A 46 5.93 3.50 -18.37
C ARG A 46 4.83 4.39 -18.95
N ASP A 47 3.88 3.80 -19.67
CA ASP A 47 2.70 4.50 -20.20
C ASP A 47 1.83 5.06 -19.07
N LEU A 48 1.55 4.23 -18.04
CA LEU A 48 0.73 4.62 -16.90
C LEU A 48 1.32 5.81 -16.15
N PHE A 49 2.62 5.82 -15.92
CA PHE A 49 3.29 6.90 -15.21
C PHE A 49 3.78 8.02 -16.14
N GLN A 50 3.68 7.86 -17.47
CA GLN A 50 4.13 8.85 -18.44
C GLN A 50 5.60 9.25 -18.24
N THR A 51 6.45 8.29 -17.96
CA THR A 51 7.89 8.50 -17.77
C THR A 51 8.67 7.20 -18.02
N ASP A 52 9.92 7.35 -18.37
CA ASP A 52 10.85 6.23 -18.45
C ASP A 52 11.24 5.81 -17.02
N CYS A 53 10.74 4.65 -16.58
CA CYS A 53 10.96 4.09 -15.24
C CYS A 53 11.44 2.64 -15.33
N GLU A 54 12.12 2.19 -14.28
CA GLU A 54 12.45 0.77 -14.08
C GLU A 54 11.44 0.12 -13.14
N ALA A 55 10.94 -1.05 -13.53
CA ALA A 55 9.93 -1.79 -12.76
C ALA A 55 10.40 -3.22 -12.47
N PHE A 56 10.26 -3.64 -11.22
CA PHE A 56 10.67 -4.97 -10.76
C PHE A 56 9.54 -5.63 -9.96
N PHE A 57 9.28 -6.90 -10.25
CA PHE A 57 8.22 -7.65 -9.61
C PHE A 57 8.75 -8.44 -8.42
N VAL A 58 8.03 -8.37 -7.32
CA VAL A 58 8.34 -9.08 -6.07
C VAL A 58 7.10 -9.81 -5.55
N PHE A 59 7.30 -10.79 -4.67
CA PHE A 59 6.22 -11.64 -4.20
C PHE A 59 5.18 -10.89 -3.33
N ASN A 60 5.63 -9.98 -2.46
CA ASN A 60 4.75 -9.28 -1.52
C ASN A 60 5.27 -7.87 -1.14
N GLY A 61 4.44 -7.11 -0.40
CA GLY A 61 4.74 -5.74 0.03
C GLY A 61 5.97 -5.63 0.92
N THR A 62 6.16 -6.56 1.84
CA THR A 62 7.35 -6.57 2.72
C THR A 62 8.64 -6.70 1.92
N ALA A 63 8.67 -7.57 0.89
CA ALA A 63 9.81 -7.66 -0.02
C ALA A 63 10.00 -6.35 -0.82
N ALA A 64 8.89 -5.75 -1.30
CA ALA A 64 8.94 -4.49 -2.04
C ALA A 64 9.56 -3.37 -1.19
N ASN A 65 9.02 -3.11 -0.01
CA ASN A 65 9.50 -2.06 0.90
C ASN A 65 10.94 -2.32 1.34
N SER A 66 11.22 -3.54 1.81
CA SER A 66 12.55 -3.89 2.33
C SER A 66 13.65 -3.74 1.27
N LEU A 67 13.41 -4.22 0.04
CA LEU A 67 14.42 -4.16 -1.02
C LEU A 67 14.54 -2.76 -1.62
N ALA A 68 13.43 -2.02 -1.76
CA ALA A 68 13.46 -0.62 -2.19
C ALA A 68 14.27 0.22 -1.20
N LEU A 69 14.00 0.13 0.09
CA LEU A 69 14.74 0.85 1.12
C LEU A 69 16.21 0.42 1.19
N ALA A 70 16.50 -0.88 1.02
CA ALA A 70 17.87 -1.38 0.96
C ALA A 70 18.65 -0.85 -0.25
N SER A 71 18.01 -0.53 -1.37
CA SER A 71 18.67 0.10 -2.52
C SER A 71 19.03 1.57 -2.27
N LEU A 72 18.25 2.24 -1.41
CA LEU A 72 18.41 3.67 -1.10
C LEU A 72 19.35 3.93 0.09
N CYS A 73 19.60 2.91 0.93
CA CYS A 73 20.29 3.05 2.21
C CYS A 73 21.61 2.25 2.28
N GLN A 74 22.55 2.78 3.06
CA GLN A 74 23.66 2.04 3.61
C GLN A 74 23.35 1.74 5.09
N SER A 75 24.07 0.78 5.70
CA SER A 75 23.82 0.34 7.08
C SER A 75 23.83 1.43 8.15
N TYR A 76 24.55 2.54 7.92
CA TYR A 76 24.64 3.70 8.82
C TYR A 76 23.55 4.75 8.54
N HIS A 77 22.70 4.54 7.56
CA HIS A 77 21.60 5.44 7.24
C HIS A 77 20.38 5.18 8.13
N SER A 78 19.43 6.11 8.07
CA SER A 78 18.11 5.95 8.66
C SER A 78 17.01 6.35 7.68
N VAL A 79 15.83 5.75 7.90
CA VAL A 79 14.60 5.99 7.18
C VAL A 79 13.62 6.69 8.10
N ILE A 80 13.08 7.82 7.69
CA ILE A 80 12.04 8.56 8.43
C ILE A 80 10.68 8.05 7.98
N CYS A 81 9.84 7.61 8.92
CA CYS A 81 8.49 7.13 8.66
C CYS A 81 7.51 7.60 9.74
N HIS A 82 6.22 7.46 9.48
CA HIS A 82 5.19 7.68 10.50
C HIS A 82 5.21 6.55 11.54
N ASP A 83 4.80 6.83 12.79
CA ASP A 83 4.73 5.84 13.89
C ASP A 83 3.86 4.62 13.55
N LEU A 84 2.86 4.79 12.68
CA LEU A 84 1.97 3.73 12.22
C LEU A 84 2.37 3.12 10.88
N ALA A 85 3.50 3.52 10.28
CA ALA A 85 3.93 2.98 8.99
C ALA A 85 4.13 1.46 9.07
N HIS A 86 3.68 0.73 8.05
CA HIS A 86 3.75 -0.73 7.99
C HIS A 86 5.19 -1.26 8.19
N ILE A 87 6.18 -0.54 7.65
CA ILE A 87 7.60 -0.89 7.82
C ILE A 87 8.06 -0.87 9.28
N GLU A 88 7.43 -0.05 10.14
CA GLU A 88 7.73 0.02 11.58
C GLU A 88 6.94 -1.03 12.36
N THR A 89 5.66 -1.24 12.00
CA THR A 89 4.72 -1.96 12.87
C THR A 89 4.51 -3.41 12.50
N ASP A 90 4.68 -3.81 11.21
CA ASP A 90 4.18 -5.10 10.72
C ASP A 90 5.08 -5.78 9.65
N GLU A 91 6.38 -5.45 9.60
CA GLU A 91 7.36 -6.08 8.69
C GLU A 91 8.51 -6.82 9.40
N CYS A 92 8.38 -7.00 10.71
CA CYS A 92 9.29 -7.84 11.51
C CYS A 92 10.79 -7.50 11.35
N GLY A 93 11.13 -6.19 11.19
CA GLY A 93 12.50 -5.75 10.97
C GLY A 93 13.06 -6.07 9.58
N GLY A 94 12.19 -6.35 8.60
CA GLY A 94 12.59 -6.64 7.22
C GLY A 94 13.42 -5.51 6.58
N PRO A 95 12.98 -4.25 6.63
CA PRO A 95 13.76 -3.13 6.10
C PRO A 95 15.15 -3.02 6.70
N GLU A 96 15.28 -3.18 8.02
CA GLU A 96 16.56 -3.12 8.73
C GLU A 96 17.46 -4.31 8.33
N PHE A 97 16.89 -5.50 8.24
CA PHE A 97 17.64 -6.71 7.85
C PHE A 97 18.23 -6.58 6.46
N PHE A 98 17.41 -6.25 5.45
CA PHE A 98 17.84 -6.17 4.06
C PHE A 98 18.74 -4.97 3.75
N SER A 99 18.64 -3.89 4.52
CA SER A 99 19.54 -2.73 4.39
C SER A 99 20.85 -2.87 5.16
N GLY A 100 21.05 -3.98 5.85
CA GLY A 100 22.25 -4.24 6.65
C GLY A 100 22.29 -3.45 7.96
N GLY A 101 21.13 -3.03 8.49
CA GLY A 101 20.99 -2.39 9.80
C GLY A 101 20.62 -0.90 9.76
N SER A 102 20.06 -0.38 8.67
CA SER A 102 19.53 1.00 8.69
C SER A 102 18.43 1.11 9.74
N LYS A 103 18.39 2.26 10.43
CA LYS A 103 17.44 2.48 11.52
C LYS A 103 16.20 3.19 11.04
N LEU A 104 15.01 2.72 11.47
CA LEU A 104 13.79 3.51 11.34
C LEU A 104 13.76 4.61 12.39
N LEU A 105 13.42 5.82 11.99
CA LEU A 105 13.23 6.99 12.83
C LEU A 105 11.78 7.45 12.67
N THR A 106 10.96 7.13 13.65
CA THR A 106 9.56 7.47 13.61
C THR A 106 9.29 8.92 13.96
N ALA A 107 8.22 9.46 13.41
CA ALA A 107 7.66 10.74 13.75
C ALA A 107 6.12 10.66 13.82
N PRO A 108 5.49 11.32 14.79
CA PRO A 108 4.04 11.38 14.89
C PRO A 108 3.46 12.32 13.83
N GLY A 109 2.18 12.13 13.55
CA GLY A 109 1.40 13.00 12.69
C GLY A 109 -0.08 12.71 12.78
N ALA A 110 -0.92 13.69 12.53
CA ALA A 110 -2.36 13.50 12.48
C ALA A 110 -2.72 12.62 11.28
N ASP A 111 -3.74 11.82 11.43
CA ASP A 111 -4.31 10.97 10.37
C ASP A 111 -3.28 10.03 9.71
N GLY A 112 -2.25 9.59 10.46
CA GLY A 112 -1.22 8.69 9.95
C GLY A 112 -0.26 9.35 8.95
N LYS A 113 -0.24 10.68 8.86
CA LYS A 113 0.52 11.44 7.88
C LYS A 113 1.74 12.11 8.50
N LEU A 114 2.88 12.02 7.82
CA LEU A 114 4.03 12.88 8.10
C LEU A 114 3.77 14.32 7.62
N THR A 115 4.37 15.28 8.31
CA THR A 115 4.41 16.68 7.87
C THR A 115 5.84 17.13 7.59
N PRO A 116 6.06 18.17 6.79
CA PRO A 116 7.39 18.76 6.60
C PRO A 116 8.09 19.13 7.93
N ASP A 117 7.33 19.65 8.90
CA ASP A 117 7.88 20.04 10.20
C ASP A 117 8.31 18.83 11.04
N ALA A 118 7.53 17.75 11.01
CA ALA A 118 7.89 16.50 11.67
C ALA A 118 9.16 15.89 11.08
N ILE A 119 9.30 15.91 9.75
CA ILE A 119 10.52 15.45 9.05
C ILE A 119 11.71 16.34 9.44
N GLU A 120 11.55 17.67 9.42
CA GLU A 120 12.59 18.61 9.77
C GLU A 120 13.09 18.39 11.21
N ALA A 121 12.16 18.17 12.15
CA ALA A 121 12.49 17.89 13.55
C ALA A 121 13.34 16.62 13.71
N VAL A 122 13.06 15.57 12.92
CA VAL A 122 13.86 14.33 12.94
C VAL A 122 15.24 14.56 12.33
N VAL A 123 15.32 15.22 11.17
CA VAL A 123 16.58 15.48 10.46
C VAL A 123 17.53 16.37 11.28
N THR A 124 16.99 17.34 12.00
CA THR A 124 17.79 18.30 12.77
C THR A 124 18.06 17.87 14.22
N ARG A 125 17.47 16.73 14.65
CA ARG A 125 17.64 16.22 16.03
C ARG A 125 19.09 15.99 16.40
N ARG A 126 19.88 15.43 15.50
CA ARG A 126 21.32 15.22 15.62
C ARG A 126 21.98 15.15 14.24
N ALA A 127 23.17 15.77 14.13
CA ALA A 127 23.95 15.80 12.89
C ALA A 127 25.38 15.27 13.06
N ASP A 128 25.72 14.75 14.25
CA ASP A 128 27.04 14.20 14.53
C ASP A 128 27.17 12.73 14.13
N ILE A 129 28.42 12.25 14.04
CA ILE A 129 28.75 10.89 13.57
C ILE A 129 28.28 9.75 14.49
N HIS A 130 27.77 10.03 15.67
CA HIS A 130 27.26 9.05 16.63
C HIS A 130 25.78 8.72 16.41
N TYR A 131 25.13 9.36 15.42
CA TYR A 131 23.72 9.16 15.12
C TYR A 131 23.51 8.72 13.67
N PRO A 132 22.58 7.80 13.38
CA PRO A 132 22.32 7.36 12.02
C PRO A 132 21.92 8.53 11.13
N LYS A 133 22.52 8.63 9.96
CA LYS A 133 22.29 9.72 9.02
C LYS A 133 20.98 9.52 8.26
N PRO A 134 19.99 10.42 8.41
CA PRO A 134 18.76 10.34 7.62
C PRO A 134 19.04 10.33 6.12
N LYS A 135 18.39 9.42 5.37
CA LYS A 135 18.60 9.25 3.94
C LYS A 135 17.32 9.14 3.15
N VAL A 136 16.26 8.57 3.74
CA VAL A 136 14.99 8.33 3.07
C VAL A 136 13.85 8.83 3.94
N VAL A 137 12.81 9.39 3.31
CA VAL A 137 11.47 9.58 3.89
C VAL A 137 10.54 8.57 3.24
N THR A 138 9.80 7.82 4.04
CA THR A 138 8.79 6.88 3.59
C THR A 138 7.40 7.40 3.87
N LEU A 139 6.56 7.44 2.84
CA LEU A 139 5.13 7.74 2.91
C LEU A 139 4.33 6.48 2.66
N THR A 140 3.21 6.27 3.36
CA THR A 140 2.26 5.18 3.07
C THR A 140 1.02 5.74 2.38
N GLN A 141 0.71 5.30 1.18
CA GLN A 141 -0.41 5.81 0.36
C GLN A 141 -1.33 4.65 -0.09
N SER A 142 -2.56 4.58 0.44
CA SER A 142 -3.14 5.33 1.55
C SER A 142 -2.51 4.92 2.88
N THR A 143 -2.63 5.79 3.91
CA THR A 143 -2.05 5.51 5.24
C THR A 143 -2.68 4.28 5.90
N GLU A 144 -2.06 3.77 6.96
CA GLU A 144 -2.53 2.59 7.70
C GLU A 144 -3.92 2.80 8.35
N ILE A 145 -4.31 4.04 8.58
CA ILE A 145 -5.64 4.38 9.08
C ILE A 145 -6.62 4.86 8.00
N GLY A 146 -6.25 4.72 6.73
CA GLY A 146 -7.12 4.93 5.58
C GLY A 146 -7.22 6.36 5.07
N SER A 147 -6.45 7.29 5.60
CA SER A 147 -6.34 8.65 5.04
C SER A 147 -5.48 8.68 3.78
N VAL A 148 -5.61 9.73 2.98
CA VAL A 148 -4.93 9.87 1.69
C VAL A 148 -4.13 11.17 1.67
N TYR A 149 -2.81 11.09 1.40
CA TYR A 149 -2.02 12.30 1.14
C TYR A 149 -2.51 12.96 -0.15
N THR A 150 -2.74 14.25 -0.11
CA THR A 150 -2.99 15.06 -1.31
C THR A 150 -1.69 15.23 -2.13
N VAL A 151 -1.83 15.66 -3.38
CA VAL A 151 -0.68 16.00 -4.23
C VAL A 151 0.19 17.08 -3.59
N GLU A 152 -0.46 18.08 -2.99
CA GLU A 152 0.20 19.21 -2.31
C GLU A 152 0.98 18.76 -1.07
N GLU A 153 0.42 17.86 -0.27
CA GLU A 153 1.10 17.28 0.90
C GLU A 153 2.34 16.49 0.47
N VAL A 154 2.23 15.64 -0.58
CA VAL A 154 3.40 14.90 -1.10
C VAL A 154 4.45 15.85 -1.65
N ARG A 155 4.07 16.89 -2.41
CA ARG A 155 4.99 17.92 -2.92
C ARG A 155 5.71 18.67 -1.78
N ALA A 156 4.99 19.01 -0.72
CA ALA A 156 5.59 19.69 0.45
C ALA A 156 6.64 18.81 1.15
N ILE A 157 6.34 17.51 1.30
CA ILE A 157 7.28 16.54 1.86
C ILE A 157 8.48 16.34 0.92
N ALA A 158 8.26 16.20 -0.37
CA ALA A 158 9.34 16.07 -1.34
C ALA A 158 10.24 17.31 -1.39
N ALA A 159 9.68 18.50 -1.19
CA ALA A 159 10.44 19.74 -1.12
C ALA A 159 11.40 19.77 0.09
N ILE A 160 10.95 19.33 1.27
CA ILE A 160 11.84 19.21 2.44
C ILE A 160 12.87 18.10 2.22
N ALA A 161 12.46 16.94 1.70
CA ALA A 161 13.37 15.86 1.38
C ALA A 161 14.48 16.31 0.45
N LYS A 162 14.16 17.02 -0.63
CA LYS A 162 15.15 17.58 -1.57
C LYS A 162 16.11 18.55 -0.91
N ARG A 163 15.62 19.48 -0.07
CA ARG A 163 16.48 20.42 0.69
C ARG A 163 17.45 19.71 1.64
N ARG A 164 17.04 18.56 2.18
CA ARG A 164 17.81 17.75 3.13
C ARG A 164 18.57 16.59 2.47
N HIS A 165 18.60 16.52 1.14
CA HIS A 165 19.25 15.46 0.36
C HIS A 165 18.74 14.05 0.72
N LEU A 166 17.47 13.95 1.06
CA LEU A 166 16.75 12.69 1.29
C LEU A 166 16.08 12.23 0.00
N LYS A 167 15.88 10.92 -0.13
CA LYS A 167 15.03 10.30 -1.13
C LYS A 167 13.62 10.12 -0.58
N VAL A 168 12.62 10.07 -1.47
CA VAL A 168 11.22 9.83 -1.11
C VAL A 168 10.80 8.46 -1.63
N HIS A 169 10.52 7.55 -0.71
CA HIS A 169 9.92 6.24 -0.96
C HIS A 169 8.43 6.31 -0.66
N MET A 170 7.60 5.68 -1.48
CA MET A 170 6.16 5.56 -1.25
C MET A 170 5.77 4.09 -1.14
N ASP A 171 5.34 3.67 0.05
CA ASP A 171 4.60 2.43 0.22
C ASP A 171 3.20 2.61 -0.36
N GLY A 172 2.97 1.98 -1.50
CA GLY A 172 1.74 2.05 -2.25
C GLY A 172 0.93 0.76 -2.18
N ALA A 173 0.94 0.04 -1.04
CA ALA A 173 0.14 -1.18 -0.86
C ALA A 173 -1.35 -0.97 -1.19
N ARG A 174 -1.85 0.27 -1.05
CA ARG A 174 -3.20 0.71 -1.46
C ARG A 174 -3.16 1.96 -2.36
N PHE A 175 -2.13 2.08 -3.18
CA PHE A 175 -1.95 3.19 -4.12
C PHE A 175 -3.16 3.38 -5.04
N ALA A 176 -3.73 2.29 -5.53
CA ALA A 176 -4.93 2.33 -6.37
C ALA A 176 -6.11 3.03 -5.68
N ASN A 177 -6.33 2.73 -4.38
CA ASN A 177 -7.40 3.35 -3.59
C ASN A 177 -7.18 4.85 -3.43
N ALA A 178 -5.94 5.27 -3.18
CA ALA A 178 -5.60 6.69 -3.07
C ALA A 178 -5.78 7.44 -4.39
N VAL A 179 -5.33 6.89 -5.52
CA VAL A 179 -5.54 7.48 -6.85
C VAL A 179 -7.03 7.57 -7.18
N ALA A 180 -7.80 6.53 -6.85
CA ALA A 180 -9.25 6.52 -7.05
C ALA A 180 -9.97 7.62 -6.23
N THR A 181 -9.49 7.90 -5.02
CA THR A 181 -10.04 8.97 -4.16
C THR A 181 -9.66 10.35 -4.67
N LEU A 182 -8.41 10.55 -5.04
CA LEU A 182 -7.90 11.85 -5.50
C LEU A 182 -8.42 12.22 -6.88
N GLY A 183 -8.75 11.23 -7.72
CA GLY A 183 -9.19 11.46 -9.09
C GLY A 183 -8.13 12.13 -9.98
N VAL A 184 -6.85 11.99 -9.63
CA VAL A 184 -5.72 12.54 -10.37
C VAL A 184 -5.02 11.47 -11.19
N HIS A 185 -4.23 11.90 -12.18
CA HIS A 185 -3.37 10.96 -12.91
C HIS A 185 -2.28 10.39 -11.97
N PRO A 186 -1.91 9.08 -12.06
CA PRO A 186 -0.93 8.46 -11.17
C PRO A 186 0.43 9.19 -11.13
N SER A 187 0.86 9.77 -12.26
CA SER A 187 2.11 10.55 -12.31
C SER A 187 2.08 11.79 -11.42
N GLU A 188 0.91 12.41 -11.18
CA GLU A 188 0.80 13.64 -10.38
C GLU A 188 1.06 13.41 -8.90
N ILE A 189 0.71 12.22 -8.39
CA ILE A 189 0.90 11.85 -6.97
C ILE A 189 2.20 11.05 -6.74
N THR A 190 2.98 10.80 -7.80
CA THR A 190 4.24 10.07 -7.73
C THR A 190 5.43 10.96 -8.15
N TRP A 191 6.09 10.68 -9.25
CA TRP A 191 7.34 11.34 -9.63
C TRP A 191 7.18 12.85 -9.87
N ARG A 192 6.03 13.31 -10.40
CA ARG A 192 5.74 14.75 -10.54
C ARG A 192 5.56 15.46 -9.20
N ALA A 193 5.18 14.72 -8.16
CA ALA A 193 5.16 15.23 -6.80
C ALA A 193 6.52 15.09 -6.08
N GLY A 194 7.49 14.40 -6.67
CA GLY A 194 8.84 14.24 -6.16
C GLY A 194 9.11 12.90 -5.46
N VAL A 195 8.29 11.87 -5.70
CA VAL A 195 8.56 10.50 -5.26
C VAL A 195 9.66 9.88 -6.14
N ASP A 196 10.67 9.30 -5.52
CA ASP A 196 11.78 8.64 -6.22
C ASP A 196 11.47 7.16 -6.52
N VAL A 197 10.81 6.46 -5.57
CA VAL A 197 10.49 5.03 -5.68
C VAL A 197 9.09 4.76 -5.12
N LEU A 198 8.30 3.98 -5.86
CA LEU A 198 6.97 3.52 -5.47
C LEU A 198 6.97 1.99 -5.35
N CYS A 199 6.47 1.47 -4.23
CA CYS A 199 6.05 0.07 -4.10
C CYS A 199 4.56 -0.03 -4.45
N PHE A 200 4.25 -0.33 -5.71
CA PHE A 200 2.87 -0.36 -6.22
C PHE A 200 2.20 -1.69 -5.88
N GLY A 201 1.18 -1.64 -5.02
CA GLY A 201 0.44 -2.80 -4.54
C GLY A 201 -0.59 -3.32 -5.54
N GLY A 202 -0.49 -4.61 -5.87
CA GLY A 202 -1.45 -5.30 -6.73
C GLY A 202 -2.30 -6.35 -5.98
N THR A 203 -1.71 -7.03 -5.01
CA THR A 203 -2.36 -8.15 -4.28
C THR A 203 -3.68 -7.74 -3.63
N LYS A 204 -3.72 -6.61 -2.93
CA LYS A 204 -4.93 -6.10 -2.27
C LYS A 204 -5.99 -5.57 -3.24
N ASN A 205 -5.65 -5.42 -4.51
CA ASN A 205 -6.51 -4.86 -5.56
C ASN A 205 -6.95 -5.88 -6.63
N GLY A 206 -6.80 -7.18 -6.34
CA GLY A 206 -7.31 -8.26 -7.19
C GLY A 206 -6.26 -9.11 -7.89
N LEU A 207 -4.97 -8.97 -7.59
CA LEU A 207 -3.95 -9.92 -8.00
C LEU A 207 -3.89 -11.12 -7.05
N PRO A 208 -3.42 -12.28 -7.53
CA PRO A 208 -3.21 -13.46 -6.68
C PRO A 208 -2.00 -13.29 -5.77
N VAL A 209 -0.99 -12.59 -6.26
CA VAL A 209 0.33 -12.37 -5.66
C VAL A 209 1.08 -11.35 -6.52
N GLY A 210 1.99 -10.62 -5.91
CA GLY A 210 2.93 -9.76 -6.63
C GLY A 210 2.66 -8.27 -6.50
N GLU A 211 3.75 -7.57 -6.16
CA GLU A 211 3.84 -6.13 -6.10
C GLU A 211 4.89 -5.66 -7.10
N VAL A 212 4.87 -4.39 -7.45
CA VAL A 212 5.87 -3.80 -8.35
C VAL A 212 6.65 -2.71 -7.63
N VAL A 213 7.97 -2.79 -7.63
CA VAL A 213 8.85 -1.69 -7.23
C VAL A 213 9.15 -0.87 -8.49
N VAL A 214 8.73 0.39 -8.50
CA VAL A 214 8.90 1.31 -9.63
C VAL A 214 9.90 2.40 -9.23
N PHE A 215 11.03 2.45 -9.91
CA PHE A 215 12.03 3.50 -9.78
C PHE A 215 11.81 4.56 -10.86
N PHE A 216 11.49 5.77 -10.44
CA PHE A 216 11.32 6.91 -11.35
C PHE A 216 12.66 7.57 -11.69
N ASP A 217 13.68 7.39 -10.85
CA ASP A 217 15.08 7.69 -11.14
C ASP A 217 15.83 6.37 -11.39
N ARG A 218 16.11 6.05 -12.65
CA ARG A 218 16.72 4.78 -13.07
C ARG A 218 18.06 4.51 -12.41
N ALA A 219 18.84 5.55 -12.09
CA ALA A 219 20.12 5.39 -11.42
C ALA A 219 20.00 4.76 -10.02
N LEU A 220 18.83 4.83 -9.40
CA LEU A 220 18.56 4.18 -8.11
C LEU A 220 18.33 2.67 -8.24
N ALA A 221 18.12 2.18 -9.45
CA ALA A 221 17.83 0.78 -9.76
C ALA A 221 19.05 -0.04 -10.20
N ASP A 222 20.23 0.58 -10.40
CA ASP A 222 21.40 -0.03 -11.05
C ASP A 222 21.75 -1.43 -10.53
N ASP A 223 21.72 -1.67 -9.22
CA ASP A 223 22.02 -2.97 -8.61
C ASP A 223 20.79 -3.71 -8.11
N PHE A 224 19.58 -3.26 -8.42
CA PHE A 224 18.37 -3.82 -7.82
C PHE A 224 18.11 -5.27 -8.22
N ALA A 225 18.46 -5.66 -9.46
CA ALA A 225 18.34 -7.05 -9.92
C ALA A 225 19.18 -8.03 -9.09
N TYR A 226 20.38 -7.61 -8.63
CA TYR A 226 21.19 -8.43 -7.72
C TYR A 226 20.53 -8.58 -6.35
N ARG A 227 19.89 -7.53 -5.83
CA ARG A 227 19.13 -7.58 -4.57
C ARG A 227 17.94 -8.52 -4.68
N LEU A 228 17.19 -8.47 -5.79
CA LEU A 228 16.11 -9.42 -6.06
C LEU A 228 16.59 -10.85 -6.06
N LYS A 229 17.71 -11.13 -6.74
CA LYS A 229 18.29 -12.48 -6.79
C LYS A 229 18.72 -12.96 -5.41
N GLN A 230 19.45 -12.13 -4.68
CA GLN A 230 19.95 -12.44 -3.33
C GLN A 230 18.82 -12.70 -2.34
N ALA A 231 17.73 -11.93 -2.43
CA ALA A 231 16.55 -12.06 -1.57
C ALA A 231 15.59 -13.18 -2.01
N GLY A 232 15.90 -13.94 -3.06
CA GLY A 232 15.03 -14.99 -3.58
C GLY A 232 13.76 -14.47 -4.28
N GLN A 233 13.71 -13.19 -4.65
CA GLN A 233 12.56 -12.58 -5.29
C GLN A 233 12.60 -12.67 -6.83
N LEU A 234 13.73 -12.98 -7.44
CA LEU A 234 13.85 -13.18 -8.87
C LEU A 234 13.30 -14.56 -9.25
N ALA A 235 12.00 -14.61 -9.50
CA ALA A 235 11.29 -15.86 -9.82
C ALA A 235 11.71 -16.43 -11.18
N SER A 236 11.94 -17.75 -11.26
CA SER A 236 12.32 -18.42 -12.53
C SER A 236 11.23 -18.25 -13.61
N LYS A 237 9.98 -18.28 -13.22
CA LYS A 237 8.82 -18.08 -14.11
C LYS A 237 8.15 -16.74 -13.75
N MET A 238 8.90 -15.65 -13.91
CA MET A 238 8.45 -14.30 -13.53
C MET A 238 7.13 -13.94 -14.20
N ARG A 239 6.87 -14.42 -15.42
CA ARG A 239 5.62 -14.16 -16.13
C ARG A 239 4.36 -14.51 -15.33
N PHE A 240 4.39 -15.44 -14.37
CA PHE A 240 3.24 -15.77 -13.55
C PHE A 240 3.00 -14.78 -12.41
N ILE A 241 3.98 -13.94 -12.10
CA ILE A 241 3.83 -12.82 -11.18
C ILE A 241 3.48 -11.54 -11.96
N SER A 242 4.09 -11.34 -13.14
CA SER A 242 3.93 -10.12 -13.94
C SER A 242 2.66 -10.12 -14.80
N ALA A 243 2.35 -11.20 -15.52
CA ALA A 243 1.24 -11.23 -16.47
C ALA A 243 -0.13 -10.84 -15.89
N PRO A 244 -0.50 -11.22 -14.64
CA PRO A 244 -1.75 -10.76 -14.03
C PRO A 244 -1.88 -9.24 -13.97
N TRP A 245 -0.77 -8.50 -13.93
CA TRP A 245 -0.75 -7.05 -13.97
C TRP A 245 -1.31 -6.48 -15.28
N LEU A 246 -1.14 -7.15 -16.44
CA LEU A 246 -1.77 -6.71 -17.68
C LEU A 246 -3.29 -6.69 -17.53
N GLY A 247 -3.86 -7.78 -17.00
CA GLY A 247 -5.30 -7.84 -16.75
C GLY A 247 -5.78 -6.78 -15.77
N LEU A 248 -4.94 -6.39 -14.81
CA LEU A 248 -5.27 -5.36 -13.82
C LEU A 248 -5.13 -3.94 -14.40
N LEU A 249 -4.09 -3.69 -15.21
CA LEU A 249 -3.79 -2.36 -15.76
C LEU A 249 -4.63 -2.03 -17.00
N ASP A 250 -4.97 -3.04 -17.81
CA ASP A 250 -5.76 -2.82 -19.01
C ASP A 250 -7.21 -2.43 -18.68
N ASN A 251 -7.75 -1.50 -19.46
CA ASN A 251 -9.11 -0.96 -19.30
C ASN A 251 -9.38 -0.40 -17.89
N ASP A 252 -8.36 0.09 -17.20
CA ASP A 252 -8.46 0.70 -15.85
C ASP A 252 -9.13 -0.21 -14.80
N VAL A 253 -8.96 -1.52 -14.91
CA VAL A 253 -9.51 -2.49 -13.96
C VAL A 253 -9.04 -2.19 -12.54
N TRP A 254 -7.76 -1.84 -12.37
CA TRP A 254 -7.18 -1.46 -11.08
C TRP A 254 -7.90 -0.27 -10.41
N LEU A 255 -8.30 0.74 -11.20
CA LEU A 255 -9.09 1.88 -10.69
C LEU A 255 -10.54 1.51 -10.45
N ARG A 256 -11.14 0.68 -11.31
CA ARG A 256 -12.51 0.17 -11.10
C ARG A 256 -12.61 -0.59 -9.78
N ASN A 257 -11.69 -1.50 -9.53
CA ASN A 257 -11.61 -2.29 -8.31
C ASN A 257 -11.44 -1.40 -7.07
N ALA A 258 -10.52 -0.44 -7.13
CA ALA A 258 -10.27 0.49 -6.05
C ALA A 258 -11.46 1.43 -5.77
N ARG A 259 -12.10 1.98 -6.81
CA ARG A 259 -13.32 2.81 -6.67
C ARG A 259 -14.44 2.02 -6.01
N HIS A 260 -14.62 0.76 -6.40
CA HIS A 260 -15.61 -0.11 -5.79
C HIS A 260 -15.32 -0.33 -4.29
N ALA A 261 -14.11 -0.71 -3.92
CA ALA A 261 -13.72 -0.92 -2.53
C ALA A 261 -13.92 0.36 -1.68
N ASN A 262 -13.53 1.54 -2.20
CA ASN A 262 -13.74 2.82 -1.55
C ASN A 262 -15.24 3.14 -1.39
N ALA A 263 -16.06 2.87 -2.42
CA ALA A 263 -17.51 3.08 -2.35
C ALA A 263 -18.16 2.20 -1.27
N MET A 264 -17.72 0.95 -1.13
CA MET A 264 -18.20 0.05 -0.08
C MET A 264 -17.81 0.53 1.32
N ALA A 265 -16.62 1.12 1.48
CA ALA A 265 -16.20 1.74 2.74
C ALA A 265 -17.05 2.98 3.07
N GLN A 266 -17.38 3.80 2.08
CA GLN A 266 -18.29 4.95 2.28
C GLN A 266 -19.72 4.50 2.64
N LEU A 267 -20.21 3.42 2.02
CA LEU A 267 -21.49 2.82 2.39
C LEU A 267 -21.46 2.32 3.85
N MET A 268 -20.42 1.59 4.22
CA MET A 268 -20.21 1.09 5.59
C MET A 268 -20.18 2.23 6.59
N LYS A 269 -19.39 3.28 6.33
CA LYS A 269 -19.35 4.50 7.14
C LYS A 269 -20.74 5.07 7.35
N THR A 270 -21.47 5.33 6.27
CA THR A 270 -22.79 5.94 6.31
C THR A 270 -23.79 5.13 7.15
N ARG A 271 -23.75 3.80 7.01
CA ARG A 271 -24.64 2.91 7.76
C ARG A 271 -24.28 2.85 9.25
N LEU A 272 -22.99 2.83 9.59
CA LEU A 272 -22.53 2.75 10.98
C LEU A 272 -22.70 4.08 11.72
N GLU A 273 -22.45 5.23 11.10
CA GLU A 273 -22.65 6.56 11.69
C GLU A 273 -24.11 6.81 12.10
N ALA A 274 -25.07 6.16 11.45
CA ALA A 274 -26.49 6.27 11.77
C ALA A 274 -26.92 5.38 12.95
N ILE A 275 -26.01 4.68 13.63
CA ILE A 275 -26.32 3.78 14.75
C ILE A 275 -25.92 4.45 16.07
N PRO A 276 -26.86 4.71 17.00
CA PRO A 276 -26.54 5.23 18.30
C PRO A 276 -25.51 4.34 19.04
N GLY A 277 -24.48 4.97 19.61
CA GLY A 277 -23.41 4.26 20.33
C GLY A 277 -22.28 3.75 19.45
N VAL A 278 -22.33 3.98 18.13
CA VAL A 278 -21.23 3.72 17.19
C VAL A 278 -20.64 5.07 16.75
N SER A 279 -19.31 5.14 16.64
CA SER A 279 -18.63 6.31 16.10
C SER A 279 -17.54 5.90 15.11
N ILE A 280 -17.32 6.72 14.10
CA ILE A 280 -16.20 6.57 13.16
C ILE A 280 -15.00 7.32 13.74
N MET A 281 -13.85 6.64 13.81
CA MET A 281 -12.66 7.11 14.54
C MET A 281 -11.76 8.02 13.69
N PHE A 282 -11.70 7.77 12.39
CA PHE A 282 -10.82 8.48 11.45
C PHE A 282 -11.57 8.82 10.15
N PRO A 283 -11.07 9.78 9.35
CA PRO A 283 -11.60 10.02 8.01
C PRO A 283 -11.57 8.75 7.16
N VAL A 284 -12.67 8.47 6.45
CA VAL A 284 -12.77 7.34 5.52
C VAL A 284 -12.47 7.86 4.12
N GLU A 285 -11.21 7.80 3.71
CA GLU A 285 -10.74 8.33 2.41
C GLU A 285 -10.28 7.22 1.46
N SER A 286 -10.21 5.97 1.96
CA SER A 286 -9.90 4.78 1.15
C SER A 286 -10.86 3.65 1.49
N ASN A 287 -10.42 2.40 1.38
CA ASN A 287 -11.25 1.21 1.58
C ASN A 287 -11.34 0.72 3.04
N ALA A 288 -10.83 1.49 4.01
CA ALA A 288 -10.85 1.16 5.43
C ALA A 288 -11.83 2.01 6.21
N VAL A 289 -12.59 1.39 7.13
CA VAL A 289 -13.42 2.07 8.12
C VAL A 289 -12.95 1.65 9.50
N PHE A 290 -12.59 2.63 10.31
CA PHE A 290 -12.28 2.42 11.73
C PHE A 290 -13.46 2.89 12.55
N ALA A 291 -14.12 1.97 13.21
CA ALA A 291 -15.35 2.22 13.99
C ALA A 291 -15.18 1.79 15.44
N GLN A 292 -15.59 2.66 16.35
CA GLN A 292 -15.74 2.32 17.75
C GLN A 292 -17.09 1.62 17.94
N LEU A 293 -17.07 0.32 18.22
CA LEU A 293 -18.25 -0.47 18.55
C LEU A 293 -18.30 -0.72 20.06
N PRO A 294 -19.51 -0.76 20.69
CA PRO A 294 -19.63 -1.24 22.04
C PRO A 294 -19.03 -2.65 22.17
N ALA A 295 -18.30 -2.93 23.25
CA ALA A 295 -17.56 -4.19 23.40
C ALA A 295 -18.47 -5.44 23.32
N HIS A 296 -19.70 -5.35 23.86
CA HIS A 296 -20.66 -6.47 23.76
C HIS A 296 -21.12 -6.70 22.31
N VAL A 297 -21.25 -5.63 21.51
CA VAL A 297 -21.60 -5.70 20.07
C VAL A 297 -20.47 -6.34 19.28
N ALA A 298 -19.23 -5.87 19.44
CA ALA A 298 -18.07 -6.44 18.76
C ALA A 298 -17.93 -7.95 19.06
N LYS A 299 -18.12 -8.34 20.33
CA LYS A 299 -18.09 -9.75 20.75
C LYS A 299 -19.23 -10.56 20.11
N ALA A 300 -20.45 -10.04 20.10
CA ALA A 300 -21.62 -10.71 19.51
C ALA A 300 -21.48 -10.86 17.99
N MET A 301 -20.99 -9.84 17.30
CA MET A 301 -20.71 -9.90 15.85
C MET A 301 -19.72 -11.02 15.51
N ARG A 302 -18.64 -11.17 16.29
CA ARG A 302 -17.70 -12.28 16.11
C ARG A 302 -18.36 -13.64 16.38
N ALA A 303 -19.20 -13.74 17.39
CA ALA A 303 -19.96 -14.97 17.66
C ALA A 303 -20.92 -15.35 16.52
N LYS A 304 -21.49 -14.37 15.81
CA LYS A 304 -22.26 -14.57 14.58
C LYS A 304 -21.37 -14.95 13.36
N GLY A 305 -20.04 -14.98 13.53
CA GLY A 305 -19.08 -15.40 12.49
C GLY A 305 -18.49 -14.26 11.65
N TRP A 306 -18.78 -13.02 11.97
CA TRP A 306 -18.10 -11.89 11.33
C TRP A 306 -16.64 -11.82 11.74
N LYS A 307 -15.75 -11.52 10.79
CA LYS A 307 -14.31 -11.36 11.04
C LYS A 307 -13.88 -9.94 10.74
N PHE A 308 -13.25 -9.31 11.71
CA PHE A 308 -12.63 -8.00 11.66
C PHE A 308 -11.61 -7.89 12.80
N TYR A 309 -10.66 -6.97 12.68
CA TYR A 309 -9.65 -6.76 13.72
C TYR A 309 -10.09 -5.66 14.69
N GLU A 310 -9.80 -5.84 15.97
CA GLU A 310 -9.68 -4.75 16.94
C GLU A 310 -8.25 -4.26 16.84
N PHE A 311 -8.06 -3.02 16.44
CA PHE A 311 -6.74 -2.55 16.01
C PHE A 311 -6.27 -1.33 16.79
N ILE A 312 -7.17 -0.41 17.14
CA ILE A 312 -6.82 0.86 17.77
C ILE A 312 -7.76 1.13 18.94
N GLY A 313 -7.17 1.32 20.14
CA GLY A 313 -7.90 1.66 21.35
C GLY A 313 -8.87 0.58 21.83
N ALA A 314 -9.58 0.85 22.92
CA ALA A 314 -10.58 -0.07 23.45
C ALA A 314 -11.83 -0.07 22.57
N GLY A 315 -12.10 -1.18 21.88
CA GLY A 315 -13.28 -1.38 21.02
C GLY A 315 -13.17 -0.78 19.61
N GLY A 316 -12.00 -0.25 19.22
CA GLY A 316 -11.75 0.23 17.86
C GLY A 316 -11.62 -0.94 16.89
N CYS A 317 -12.56 -1.07 15.96
CA CYS A 317 -12.61 -2.12 14.97
C CYS A 317 -12.15 -1.58 13.61
N ARG A 318 -11.23 -2.30 12.95
CA ARG A 318 -10.87 -2.04 11.54
C ARG A 318 -11.73 -2.93 10.65
N LEU A 319 -12.48 -2.30 9.75
CA LEU A 319 -13.32 -2.92 8.75
C LEU A 319 -12.76 -2.59 7.37
N MET A 320 -12.23 -3.60 6.67
CA MET A 320 -11.64 -3.45 5.34
C MET A 320 -12.61 -3.90 4.27
N CYS A 321 -12.86 -3.06 3.27
CA CYS A 321 -13.57 -3.42 2.04
C CYS A 321 -12.57 -3.80 0.95
N ALA A 322 -12.89 -4.84 0.18
CA ALA A 322 -12.08 -5.33 -0.92
C ALA A 322 -12.76 -5.04 -2.26
N TRP A 323 -12.05 -5.32 -3.35
CA TRP A 323 -12.53 -5.12 -4.71
C TRP A 323 -13.82 -5.91 -5.04
N ASP A 324 -14.10 -6.99 -4.31
CA ASP A 324 -15.27 -7.89 -4.48
C ASP A 324 -16.33 -7.75 -3.37
N THR A 325 -16.17 -6.79 -2.45
CA THR A 325 -17.13 -6.55 -1.36
C THR A 325 -18.52 -6.25 -1.93
N GLN A 326 -19.55 -6.99 -1.47
CA GLN A 326 -20.91 -6.81 -1.95
C GLN A 326 -21.69 -5.81 -1.07
N PRO A 327 -22.50 -4.91 -1.66
CA PRO A 327 -23.32 -3.96 -0.92
C PRO A 327 -24.23 -4.65 0.11
N ASP A 328 -24.87 -5.76 -0.23
CA ASP A 328 -25.75 -6.53 0.66
C ASP A 328 -25.02 -7.04 1.91
N THR A 329 -23.71 -7.31 1.80
CA THR A 329 -22.91 -7.74 2.96
C THR A 329 -22.64 -6.57 3.90
N VAL A 330 -22.41 -5.37 3.36
CA VAL A 330 -22.26 -4.15 4.14
C VAL A 330 -23.57 -3.82 4.86
N GLU A 331 -24.70 -3.88 4.15
CA GLU A 331 -26.03 -3.61 4.71
C GLU A 331 -26.36 -4.60 5.84
N ARG A 332 -26.11 -5.89 5.63
CA ARG A 332 -26.34 -6.92 6.64
C ARG A 332 -25.48 -6.72 7.88
N PHE A 333 -24.19 -6.41 7.70
CA PHE A 333 -23.28 -6.13 8.81
C PHE A 333 -23.82 -4.98 9.66
N ALA A 334 -24.17 -3.87 9.02
CA ALA A 334 -24.68 -2.69 9.71
C ALA A 334 -26.04 -2.94 10.39
N ALA A 335 -26.93 -3.71 9.75
CA ALA A 335 -28.22 -4.09 10.35
C ALA A 335 -28.05 -4.92 11.62
N GLU A 336 -27.13 -5.90 11.60
CA GLU A 336 -26.83 -6.72 12.77
C GLU A 336 -26.16 -5.91 13.90
N VAL A 337 -25.27 -4.95 13.57
CA VAL A 337 -24.71 -4.02 14.56
C VAL A 337 -25.84 -3.20 15.19
N ARG A 338 -26.77 -2.66 14.38
CA ARG A 338 -27.91 -1.87 14.86
C ARG A 338 -28.80 -2.68 15.81
N GLU A 339 -29.17 -3.89 15.41
CA GLU A 339 -29.95 -4.81 16.26
C GLU A 339 -29.28 -5.03 17.62
N LEU A 340 -27.98 -5.25 17.63
CA LEU A 340 -27.21 -5.51 18.85
C LEU A 340 -27.01 -4.26 19.72
N CYS A 341 -27.09 -3.08 19.15
CA CYS A 341 -27.12 -1.80 19.88
C CYS A 341 -28.51 -1.49 20.45
N GLY A 342 -29.55 -2.26 20.11
CA GLY A 342 -30.93 -1.99 20.56
C GLY A 342 -31.58 -0.80 19.86
N ALA A 343 -31.17 -0.47 18.64
CA ALA A 343 -31.58 0.71 17.88
C ALA A 343 -32.42 0.34 16.63
#